data_f7e25b52b5cf7723b01c7d2148ca842f
#
_entry.id   f7e25b52b5cf7723b01c7d2148ca842f
#
_cell.length_a   1.000
_cell.length_b   1.000
_cell.length_c   1.000
_cell.angle_alpha   90.00
_cell.angle_beta   90.00
_cell.angle_gamma   90.00
#
_symmetry.space_group_name_H-M   'P 1'
#
loop_
_entity.id
_entity.type
_entity.pdbx_description
1 polymer ?
#
loop_
_entity_poly.entity_id
_entity_poly.type
_entity_poly.pdbx_seq_one_letter_code
_entity_poly.pdbx_strand_id
1 'polypeptide(L)'
;MPAKTMFDLLCRLWPLKRSLVSDGYDEAIRIISEDFPISVAEFPSGTECWTWFVPEKWTCREAWVETLDGRRLIDYESHPLHCVEYSLPIDGVIDREELLSHLHVHPKNPEAIPYVFKFYDRDWGFCCSQRTRNELKDQKYRVRIDSDFTQGTLKVGEWWLPGKSKDTIVLAAHLCHPYLANDDLSGVVVGLEVMKRLSALKDRHYTFLLLLVPETIGSIAWLSHNEQHIPNMRGGIFLEMLGLDLPHGLARSYAGNTQIDLCCEAVLEQRDHKAFVRDYANIVLNDELEFNSPLLRIPMVSLSRSLPREDPDFPYPEYHTHFDSPDIVHRHRLEESADIAFEMLGRIDRNAYAKVKAKGQVFCSRYGLFPKTLKQQTALIKVLYELDGLHSIADICKKHSIDFDDAAAIISSFQAKELVDISMDPFRPECQSQRR
;
A
#
# COMPACT_ATOMS: atom_id res chain seq x y z
N MET A 1 6.10 -25.07 -6.89
CA MET A 1 7.52 -24.69 -6.82
C MET A 1 7.58 -23.30 -6.23
N PRO A 2 8.54 -22.98 -5.34
CA PRO A 2 8.67 -21.64 -4.80
C PRO A 2 8.83 -20.60 -5.91
N ALA A 3 8.25 -19.41 -5.73
CA ALA A 3 8.38 -18.33 -6.68
C ALA A 3 9.85 -17.82 -6.69
N LYS A 4 10.46 -17.73 -7.86
CA LYS A 4 11.85 -17.28 -7.99
C LYS A 4 11.98 -15.76 -7.95
N THR A 5 10.95 -15.04 -8.40
CA THR A 5 10.92 -13.58 -8.49
C THR A 5 9.57 -13.02 -8.03
N MET A 6 9.50 -11.72 -7.76
CA MET A 6 8.25 -10.99 -7.48
C MET A 6 7.20 -11.23 -8.58
N PHE A 7 7.62 -11.13 -9.84
CA PHE A 7 6.73 -11.34 -10.99
C PHE A 7 6.21 -12.78 -11.10
N ASP A 8 7.03 -13.79 -10.76
CA ASP A 8 6.58 -15.19 -10.79
C ASP A 8 5.51 -15.43 -9.71
N LEU A 9 5.63 -14.80 -8.53
CA LEU A 9 4.61 -14.85 -7.49
C LEU A 9 3.33 -14.13 -7.93
N LEU A 10 3.43 -12.94 -8.49
CA LEU A 10 2.31 -12.19 -9.05
C LEU A 10 1.53 -13.04 -10.06
N CYS A 11 2.21 -13.69 -11.00
CA CYS A 11 1.58 -14.57 -11.99
C CYS A 11 0.89 -15.80 -11.37
N ARG A 12 1.40 -16.33 -10.24
CA ARG A 12 0.73 -17.41 -9.50
C ARG A 12 -0.54 -16.96 -8.79
N LEU A 13 -0.55 -15.71 -8.29
CA LEU A 13 -1.67 -15.15 -7.54
C LEU A 13 -2.77 -14.59 -8.46
N TRP A 14 -2.40 -14.06 -9.63
CA TRP A 14 -3.31 -13.39 -10.54
C TRP A 14 -4.58 -14.17 -10.92
N PRO A 15 -4.53 -15.47 -11.29
CA PRO A 15 -5.71 -16.21 -11.74
C PRO A 15 -6.66 -16.62 -10.60
N LEU A 16 -6.38 -16.23 -9.35
CA LEU A 16 -7.21 -16.58 -8.22
C LEU A 16 -8.40 -15.62 -8.08
N LYS A 17 -9.56 -16.16 -7.72
CA LYS A 17 -10.78 -15.39 -7.45
C LYS A 17 -10.72 -14.81 -6.04
N ARG A 18 -9.94 -13.74 -5.87
CA ARG A 18 -9.57 -13.17 -4.58
C ARG A 18 -10.56 -12.13 -4.07
N SER A 19 -11.86 -12.46 -4.03
CA SER A 19 -12.86 -11.61 -3.38
C SER A 19 -12.57 -11.44 -1.88
N LEU A 20 -13.15 -10.44 -1.23
CA LEU A 20 -12.87 -10.07 0.17
C LEU A 20 -12.88 -11.28 1.13
N VAL A 21 -13.92 -12.11 1.05
CA VAL A 21 -14.02 -13.38 1.80
C VAL A 21 -14.31 -14.49 0.79
N SER A 22 -13.28 -15.28 0.43
CA SER A 22 -13.37 -16.28 -0.64
C SER A 22 -12.29 -17.34 -0.54
N ASP A 23 -12.53 -18.50 -1.16
CA ASP A 23 -11.51 -19.56 -1.27
C ASP A 23 -10.28 -19.09 -2.06
N GLY A 24 -10.47 -18.19 -3.03
CA GLY A 24 -9.35 -17.65 -3.82
C GLY A 24 -8.44 -16.73 -3.00
N TYR A 25 -8.99 -15.96 -2.07
CA TYR A 25 -8.20 -15.17 -1.12
C TYR A 25 -7.43 -16.08 -0.15
N ASP A 26 -8.12 -17.10 0.39
CA ASP A 26 -7.49 -18.10 1.28
C ASP A 26 -6.32 -18.81 0.60
N GLU A 27 -6.50 -19.18 -0.66
CA GLU A 27 -5.45 -19.82 -1.46
C GLU A 27 -4.28 -18.86 -1.75
N ALA A 28 -4.55 -17.56 -1.97
CA ALA A 28 -3.50 -16.56 -2.14
C ALA A 28 -2.63 -16.44 -0.88
N ILE A 29 -3.24 -16.32 0.30
CA ILE A 29 -2.51 -16.31 1.59
C ILE A 29 -1.71 -17.61 1.76
N ARG A 30 -2.29 -18.76 1.43
CA ARG A 30 -1.61 -20.06 1.53
C ARG A 30 -0.37 -20.11 0.62
N ILE A 31 -0.49 -19.66 -0.63
CA ILE A 31 0.63 -19.59 -1.59
C ILE A 31 1.76 -18.68 -1.07
N ILE A 32 1.41 -17.49 -0.54
CA ILE A 32 2.39 -16.56 0.01
C ILE A 32 3.09 -17.18 1.23
N SER A 33 2.35 -17.89 2.09
CA SER A 33 2.90 -18.53 3.29
C SER A 33 3.85 -19.70 3.00
N GLU A 34 3.90 -20.22 1.76
CA GLU A 34 4.91 -21.22 1.36
C GLU A 34 6.34 -20.66 1.40
N ASP A 35 6.50 -19.38 1.05
CA ASP A 35 7.81 -18.75 0.85
C ASP A 35 8.11 -17.65 1.91
N PHE A 36 7.08 -17.15 2.63
CA PHE A 36 7.20 -16.05 3.58
C PHE A 36 6.56 -16.41 4.93
N PRO A 37 7.10 -15.92 6.06
CA PRO A 37 6.59 -16.26 7.40
C PRO A 37 5.36 -15.42 7.76
N ILE A 38 4.27 -15.62 7.03
CA ILE A 38 3.01 -14.91 7.25
C ILE A 38 2.21 -15.62 8.35
N SER A 39 1.85 -14.90 9.40
CA SER A 39 0.76 -15.26 10.30
C SER A 39 -0.57 -14.70 9.78
N VAL A 40 -1.67 -15.29 10.17
CA VAL A 40 -3.01 -14.92 9.66
C VAL A 40 -3.90 -14.52 10.83
N ALA A 41 -4.37 -13.28 10.79
CA ALA A 41 -5.48 -12.84 11.64
C ALA A 41 -6.81 -13.19 10.95
N GLU A 42 -7.74 -13.78 11.70
CA GLU A 42 -9.00 -14.31 11.19
C GLU A 42 -10.20 -13.64 11.85
N PHE A 43 -11.16 -13.17 11.01
CA PHE A 43 -12.37 -12.47 11.45
C PHE A 43 -13.59 -13.15 10.81
N PRO A 44 -14.42 -13.90 11.57
CA PRO A 44 -15.62 -14.54 11.03
C PRO A 44 -16.63 -13.55 10.44
N SER A 45 -17.39 -13.96 9.44
CA SER A 45 -18.51 -13.17 8.88
C SER A 45 -19.45 -12.68 9.98
N GLY A 46 -19.85 -11.42 9.92
CA GLY A 46 -20.68 -10.77 10.92
C GLY A 46 -19.91 -10.20 12.13
N THR A 47 -18.57 -10.40 12.20
CA THR A 47 -17.77 -9.74 13.25
C THR A 47 -17.86 -8.23 13.08
N GLU A 48 -18.25 -7.55 14.15
CA GLU A 48 -18.31 -6.08 14.18
C GLU A 48 -16.90 -5.49 14.24
N CYS A 49 -16.64 -4.51 13.37
CA CYS A 49 -15.36 -3.81 13.23
C CYS A 49 -15.64 -2.31 13.29
N TRP A 50 -15.76 -1.73 14.48
CA TRP A 50 -16.26 -0.37 14.76
C TRP A 50 -17.66 -0.15 14.14
N THR A 51 -17.77 0.63 13.05
CA THR A 51 -19.04 0.89 12.35
C THR A 51 -19.28 -0.05 11.16
N TRP A 52 -18.33 -0.95 10.90
CA TRP A 52 -18.38 -1.93 9.82
C TRP A 52 -18.60 -3.33 10.37
N PHE A 53 -18.84 -4.29 9.50
CA PHE A 53 -18.87 -5.71 9.85
C PHE A 53 -18.26 -6.53 8.71
N VAL A 54 -17.69 -7.68 9.05
CA VAL A 54 -17.11 -8.61 8.08
C VAL A 54 -18.22 -9.19 7.20
N PRO A 55 -18.13 -9.10 5.86
CA PRO A 55 -19.14 -9.62 4.96
C PRO A 55 -19.16 -11.16 4.96
N GLU A 56 -20.23 -11.72 4.40
CA GLU A 56 -20.33 -13.15 4.15
C GLU A 56 -19.34 -13.57 3.05
N LYS A 57 -18.94 -14.83 3.08
CA LYS A 57 -18.19 -15.46 1.99
C LYS A 57 -19.08 -15.54 0.76
N TRP A 58 -18.60 -15.01 -0.34
CA TRP A 58 -19.26 -15.09 -1.63
C TRP A 58 -18.58 -16.10 -2.55
N THR A 59 -19.39 -16.93 -3.21
CA THR A 59 -18.93 -17.90 -4.19
C THR A 59 -19.79 -17.81 -5.43
N CYS A 60 -19.19 -17.59 -6.60
CA CYS A 60 -19.87 -17.65 -7.89
C CYS A 60 -19.35 -18.87 -8.67
N ARG A 61 -20.26 -19.77 -9.03
CA ARG A 61 -19.96 -20.97 -9.81
C ARG A 61 -20.07 -20.73 -11.30
N GLU A 62 -21.14 -20.07 -11.72
CA GLU A 62 -21.35 -19.66 -13.11
C GLU A 62 -22.18 -18.36 -13.17
N ALA A 63 -21.95 -17.57 -14.20
CA ALA A 63 -22.79 -16.41 -14.51
C ALA A 63 -22.77 -16.15 -16.02
N TRP A 64 -23.94 -15.94 -16.61
CA TRP A 64 -24.03 -15.74 -18.05
C TRP A 64 -25.31 -15.04 -18.50
N VAL A 65 -25.22 -14.48 -19.71
CA VAL A 65 -26.35 -13.92 -20.47
C VAL A 65 -26.41 -14.58 -21.84
N GLU A 66 -27.55 -15.12 -22.24
CA GLU A 66 -27.77 -15.72 -23.54
C GLU A 66 -29.09 -15.25 -24.20
N THR A 67 -29.16 -15.33 -25.50
CA THR A 67 -30.36 -15.14 -26.27
C THR A 67 -31.33 -16.31 -26.05
N LEU A 68 -32.63 -16.16 -26.39
CA LEU A 68 -33.61 -17.25 -26.21
C LEU A 68 -33.34 -18.47 -27.10
N ASP A 69 -32.58 -18.33 -28.17
CA ASP A 69 -32.11 -19.43 -29.03
C ASP A 69 -30.80 -20.07 -28.55
N GLY A 70 -30.26 -19.65 -27.39
CA GLY A 70 -29.15 -20.28 -26.72
C GLY A 70 -27.77 -19.74 -27.11
N ARG A 71 -27.66 -18.61 -27.82
CA ARG A 71 -26.36 -17.97 -28.08
C ARG A 71 -25.84 -17.24 -26.85
N ARG A 72 -24.71 -17.69 -26.29
CA ARG A 72 -24.04 -17.07 -25.14
C ARG A 72 -23.37 -15.76 -25.56
N LEU A 73 -23.65 -14.66 -24.83
CA LEU A 73 -23.13 -13.30 -25.10
C LEU A 73 -22.18 -12.82 -24.02
N ILE A 74 -22.45 -13.19 -22.79
CA ILE A 74 -21.64 -12.87 -21.61
C ILE A 74 -21.45 -14.18 -20.87
N ASP A 75 -20.22 -14.49 -20.47
CA ASP A 75 -19.90 -15.76 -19.81
C ASP A 75 -18.75 -15.60 -18.80
N TYR A 76 -19.05 -15.89 -17.54
CA TYR A 76 -18.11 -15.90 -16.43
C TYR A 76 -16.94 -16.87 -16.64
N GLU A 77 -17.16 -17.98 -17.34
CA GLU A 77 -16.12 -18.94 -17.66
C GLU A 77 -15.08 -18.34 -18.63
N SER A 78 -15.51 -17.45 -19.55
CA SER A 78 -14.60 -16.77 -20.46
C SER A 78 -13.75 -15.70 -19.75
N HIS A 79 -14.34 -14.96 -18.80
CA HIS A 79 -13.64 -14.06 -17.92
C HIS A 79 -14.46 -13.75 -16.64
N PRO A 80 -13.90 -13.94 -15.43
CA PRO A 80 -14.65 -13.77 -14.19
C PRO A 80 -15.19 -12.36 -13.95
N LEU A 81 -14.56 -11.32 -14.48
CA LEU A 81 -15.10 -9.95 -14.37
C LEU A 81 -16.44 -9.74 -15.08
N HIS A 82 -16.93 -10.70 -15.88
CA HIS A 82 -18.26 -10.64 -16.45
C HIS A 82 -19.38 -10.70 -15.42
N CYS A 83 -19.13 -11.21 -14.22
CA CYS A 83 -20.07 -11.13 -13.10
C CYS A 83 -19.65 -10.00 -12.16
N VAL A 84 -20.58 -9.12 -11.81
CA VAL A 84 -20.36 -8.14 -10.74
C VAL A 84 -20.09 -8.89 -9.45
N GLU A 85 -19.02 -8.55 -8.77
CA GLU A 85 -18.60 -9.24 -7.54
C GLU A 85 -19.64 -9.04 -6.42
N TYR A 86 -19.88 -10.07 -5.61
CA TYR A 86 -20.94 -10.14 -4.60
C TYR A 86 -22.38 -10.02 -5.16
N SER A 87 -22.60 -10.38 -6.44
CA SER A 87 -23.95 -10.45 -7.02
C SER A 87 -24.81 -11.51 -6.34
N LEU A 88 -26.09 -11.16 -6.11
CA LEU A 88 -27.13 -12.11 -5.73
C LEU A 88 -27.39 -13.14 -6.84
N PRO A 89 -27.84 -14.36 -6.51
CA PRO A 89 -28.26 -15.33 -7.50
C PRO A 89 -29.51 -14.87 -8.27
N ILE A 90 -29.51 -15.15 -9.57
CA ILE A 90 -30.66 -14.96 -10.46
C ILE A 90 -30.71 -16.09 -11.50
N ASP A 91 -31.89 -16.58 -11.86
CA ASP A 91 -32.10 -17.52 -12.96
C ASP A 91 -33.46 -17.24 -13.59
N GLY A 92 -33.50 -16.80 -14.84
CA GLY A 92 -34.74 -16.47 -15.49
C GLY A 92 -34.60 -15.80 -16.85
N VAL A 93 -35.79 -15.48 -17.42
CA VAL A 93 -35.89 -14.67 -18.64
C VAL A 93 -36.33 -13.27 -18.25
N ILE A 94 -35.56 -12.28 -18.60
CA ILE A 94 -35.77 -10.86 -18.26
C ILE A 94 -35.89 -10.01 -19.53
N ASP A 95 -36.54 -8.87 -19.41
CA ASP A 95 -36.58 -7.89 -20.47
C ASP A 95 -35.25 -7.18 -20.67
N ARG A 96 -34.96 -6.75 -21.90
CA ARG A 96 -33.76 -6.04 -22.26
C ARG A 96 -33.49 -4.82 -21.38
N GLU A 97 -34.52 -4.06 -21.03
CA GLU A 97 -34.37 -2.86 -20.20
C GLU A 97 -33.90 -3.21 -18.81
N GLU A 98 -34.43 -4.26 -18.20
CA GLU A 98 -33.98 -4.78 -16.91
C GLU A 98 -32.52 -5.24 -16.99
N LEU A 99 -32.14 -6.04 -18.00
CA LEU A 99 -30.76 -6.45 -18.21
C LEU A 99 -29.83 -5.23 -18.31
N LEU A 100 -30.21 -4.22 -19.10
CA LEU A 100 -29.37 -3.03 -19.30
C LEU A 100 -29.18 -2.17 -18.02
N SER A 101 -30.15 -2.21 -17.09
CA SER A 101 -30.01 -1.53 -15.79
C SER A 101 -29.04 -2.20 -14.85
N HIS A 102 -28.77 -3.50 -15.04
CA HIS A 102 -27.78 -4.30 -14.28
C HIS A 102 -26.52 -4.61 -15.08
N LEU A 103 -26.30 -3.93 -16.21
CA LEU A 103 -25.16 -4.17 -17.09
C LEU A 103 -24.19 -3.00 -17.08
N HIS A 104 -22.97 -3.27 -16.68
CA HIS A 104 -21.92 -2.29 -16.56
C HIS A 104 -20.92 -2.38 -17.72
N VAL A 105 -20.52 -1.23 -18.25
CA VAL A 105 -19.49 -1.07 -19.28
C VAL A 105 -18.49 -0.01 -18.86
N HIS A 106 -17.26 -0.12 -19.34
CA HIS A 106 -16.26 0.89 -19.06
C HIS A 106 -16.59 2.21 -19.79
N PRO A 107 -16.52 3.37 -19.09
CA PRO A 107 -17.01 4.64 -19.66
C PRO A 107 -16.15 5.18 -20.80
N LYS A 108 -14.85 4.82 -20.85
CA LYS A 108 -13.89 5.35 -21.82
C LYS A 108 -13.42 4.30 -22.82
N ASN A 109 -13.14 3.09 -22.38
CA ASN A 109 -12.61 2.03 -23.23
C ASN A 109 -13.73 1.07 -23.67
N PRO A 110 -14.17 1.10 -24.94
CA PRO A 110 -15.29 0.28 -25.43
C PRO A 110 -15.02 -1.22 -25.49
N GLU A 111 -13.76 -1.63 -25.45
CA GLU A 111 -13.36 -3.05 -25.45
C GLU A 111 -13.18 -3.63 -24.05
N ALA A 112 -13.10 -2.77 -23.02
CA ALA A 112 -12.84 -3.19 -21.65
C ALA A 112 -14.07 -3.83 -20.99
N ILE A 113 -13.83 -4.91 -20.24
CA ILE A 113 -14.76 -5.47 -19.26
C ILE A 113 -14.36 -4.83 -17.92
N PRO A 114 -15.22 -3.98 -17.32
CA PRO A 114 -14.86 -3.33 -16.07
C PRO A 114 -14.93 -4.28 -14.88
N TYR A 115 -14.14 -4.02 -13.86
CA TYR A 115 -14.29 -4.59 -12.54
C TYR A 115 -15.32 -3.76 -11.74
N VAL A 116 -16.38 -4.41 -11.27
CA VAL A 116 -17.45 -3.80 -10.47
C VAL A 116 -17.83 -4.75 -9.35
N PHE A 117 -18.13 -4.20 -8.19
CA PHE A 117 -18.48 -4.96 -6.99
C PHE A 117 -19.69 -4.37 -6.26
N LYS A 118 -20.36 -5.19 -5.46
CA LYS A 118 -21.54 -4.83 -4.67
C LYS A 118 -21.31 -4.98 -3.16
N PHE A 119 -20.33 -5.68 -2.71
CA PHE A 119 -19.92 -6.03 -1.34
C PHE A 119 -21.05 -6.08 -0.29
N TYR A 120 -21.61 -4.94 0.08
CA TYR A 120 -22.71 -4.80 1.05
C TYR A 120 -24.07 -4.55 0.41
N ASP A 121 -24.13 -4.21 -0.87
CA ASP A 121 -25.38 -4.04 -1.61
C ASP A 121 -25.96 -5.40 -1.99
N ARG A 122 -27.25 -5.61 -1.72
CA ARG A 122 -27.97 -6.85 -2.09
C ARG A 122 -28.62 -6.70 -3.45
N ASP A 123 -27.81 -6.82 -4.50
CA ASP A 123 -28.21 -6.68 -5.88
C ASP A 123 -27.38 -7.60 -6.78
N TRP A 124 -27.64 -7.67 -8.06
CA TRP A 124 -26.92 -8.47 -9.03
C TRP A 124 -26.46 -7.62 -10.22
N GLY A 125 -25.55 -8.15 -11.04
CA GLY A 125 -25.13 -7.46 -12.25
C GLY A 125 -24.12 -8.22 -13.09
N PHE A 126 -23.99 -7.75 -14.32
CA PHE A 126 -22.99 -8.22 -15.28
C PHE A 126 -22.12 -7.07 -15.74
N CYS A 127 -20.90 -7.41 -16.18
CA CYS A 127 -19.98 -6.50 -16.83
C CYS A 127 -19.67 -7.01 -18.24
N CYS A 128 -19.56 -6.12 -19.22
CA CYS A 128 -19.13 -6.48 -20.55
C CYS A 128 -18.50 -5.29 -21.28
N SER A 129 -17.93 -5.56 -22.47
CA SER A 129 -17.49 -4.50 -23.37
C SER A 129 -18.68 -3.71 -23.92
N GLN A 130 -18.48 -2.46 -24.31
CA GLN A 130 -19.49 -1.68 -25.04
C GLN A 130 -19.89 -2.37 -26.36
N ARG A 131 -18.94 -3.10 -26.98
CA ARG A 131 -19.22 -3.89 -28.17
C ARG A 131 -20.26 -4.98 -27.88
N THR A 132 -20.07 -5.78 -26.83
CA THR A 132 -21.03 -6.82 -26.41
C THR A 132 -22.39 -6.21 -26.05
N ARG A 133 -22.40 -5.08 -25.32
CA ARG A 133 -23.65 -4.37 -25.01
C ARG A 133 -24.41 -3.95 -26.27
N ASN A 134 -23.72 -3.53 -27.32
CA ASN A 134 -24.33 -3.12 -28.59
C ASN A 134 -24.92 -4.31 -29.37
N GLU A 135 -24.52 -5.53 -29.08
CA GLU A 135 -25.09 -6.76 -29.66
C GLU A 135 -26.41 -7.18 -28.98
N LEU A 136 -26.73 -6.64 -27.82
CA LEU A 136 -27.98 -6.92 -27.08
C LEU A 136 -29.16 -6.19 -27.74
N LYS A 137 -29.71 -6.78 -28.81
CA LYS A 137 -30.81 -6.20 -29.61
C LYS A 137 -32.16 -6.90 -29.43
N ASP A 138 -32.16 -8.10 -28.84
CA ASP A 138 -33.38 -8.85 -28.59
C ASP A 138 -34.21 -8.20 -27.47
N GLN A 139 -35.51 -8.44 -27.44
CA GLN A 139 -36.37 -7.89 -26.42
C GLN A 139 -36.22 -8.58 -25.06
N LYS A 140 -35.78 -9.87 -25.07
CA LYS A 140 -35.65 -10.68 -23.88
C LYS A 140 -34.35 -11.49 -23.93
N TYR A 141 -33.80 -11.75 -22.75
CA TYR A 141 -32.60 -12.55 -22.56
C TYR A 141 -32.81 -13.55 -21.44
N ARG A 142 -32.19 -14.69 -21.54
CA ARG A 142 -32.03 -15.61 -20.43
C ARG A 142 -30.75 -15.23 -19.67
N VAL A 143 -30.89 -15.11 -18.35
CA VAL A 143 -29.77 -14.76 -17.47
C VAL A 143 -29.66 -15.78 -16.35
N ARG A 144 -28.44 -16.03 -15.91
CA ARG A 144 -28.16 -16.84 -14.73
C ARG A 144 -26.93 -16.30 -14.02
N ILE A 145 -27.04 -16.18 -12.71
CA ILE A 145 -25.90 -16.09 -11.76
C ILE A 145 -26.16 -17.15 -10.70
N ASP A 146 -25.28 -18.15 -10.64
CA ASP A 146 -25.27 -19.17 -9.60
C ASP A 146 -24.25 -18.77 -8.55
N SER A 147 -24.70 -18.02 -7.57
CA SER A 147 -23.89 -17.56 -6.45
C SER A 147 -24.49 -17.92 -5.11
N ASP A 148 -23.63 -18.05 -4.10
CA ASP A 148 -24.01 -18.27 -2.71
C ASP A 148 -23.33 -17.28 -1.77
N PHE A 149 -24.06 -16.97 -0.70
CA PHE A 149 -23.55 -16.25 0.47
C PHE A 149 -23.57 -17.19 1.66
N THR A 150 -22.42 -17.46 2.23
CA THR A 150 -22.25 -18.38 3.37
C THR A 150 -21.41 -17.74 4.45
N GLN A 151 -21.45 -18.32 5.65
CA GLN A 151 -20.50 -17.95 6.71
C GLN A 151 -19.08 -18.27 6.25
N GLY A 152 -18.19 -17.33 6.43
CA GLY A 152 -16.77 -17.44 6.07
C GLY A 152 -15.90 -16.74 7.10
N THR A 153 -14.65 -16.50 6.71
CA THR A 153 -13.66 -15.83 7.56
C THR A 153 -12.84 -14.90 6.69
N LEU A 154 -12.88 -13.60 7.00
CA LEU A 154 -11.98 -12.62 6.41
C LEU A 154 -10.60 -12.82 7.01
N LYS A 155 -9.58 -12.85 6.17
CA LYS A 155 -8.20 -13.10 6.57
C LYS A 155 -7.31 -11.90 6.26
N VAL A 156 -6.46 -11.56 7.21
CA VAL A 156 -5.40 -10.56 7.06
C VAL A 156 -4.07 -11.25 7.27
N GLY A 157 -3.19 -11.18 6.27
CA GLY A 157 -1.83 -11.68 6.38
C GLY A 157 -0.96 -10.69 7.15
N GLU A 158 -0.19 -11.19 8.11
CA GLU A 158 0.71 -10.39 8.96
C GLU A 158 2.14 -10.91 8.87
N TRP A 159 3.10 -10.00 8.69
CA TRP A 159 4.51 -10.32 8.88
C TRP A 159 5.14 -9.33 9.83
N TRP A 160 5.31 -9.77 11.06
CA TRP A 160 5.99 -9.02 12.11
C TRP A 160 7.50 -9.24 12.07
N LEU A 161 8.25 -8.15 12.03
CA LEU A 161 9.69 -8.15 12.06
C LEU A 161 10.19 -7.28 13.24
N PRO A 162 10.42 -7.88 14.41
CA PRO A 162 10.80 -7.14 15.61
C PRO A 162 12.09 -6.35 15.44
N GLY A 163 12.09 -5.10 15.91
CA GLY A 163 13.27 -4.25 16.08
C GLY A 163 13.70 -4.11 17.54
N LYS A 164 14.53 -3.11 17.84
CA LYS A 164 14.94 -2.77 19.21
C LYS A 164 13.81 -2.11 20.00
N SER A 165 12.91 -1.38 19.31
CA SER A 165 11.74 -0.73 19.87
C SER A 165 10.47 -1.50 19.52
N LYS A 166 9.46 -1.35 20.39
CA LYS A 166 8.07 -1.75 20.06
C LYS A 166 7.37 -0.76 19.13
N ASP A 167 7.93 0.43 18.95
CA ASP A 167 7.43 1.38 17.98
C ASP A 167 7.46 0.75 16.59
N THR A 168 6.33 0.84 15.88
CA THR A 168 6.08 0.05 14.69
C THR A 168 5.88 0.94 13.47
N ILE A 169 6.54 0.60 12.38
CA ILE A 169 6.31 1.13 11.04
C ILE A 169 5.52 0.09 10.25
N VAL A 170 4.39 0.52 9.69
CA VAL A 170 3.47 -0.37 8.97
C VAL A 170 3.68 -0.27 7.47
N LEU A 171 3.75 -1.40 6.81
CA LEU A 171 3.53 -1.52 5.37
C LEU A 171 2.17 -2.16 5.16
N ALA A 172 1.40 -1.71 4.19
CA ALA A 172 0.16 -2.34 3.82
C ALA A 172 0.01 -2.42 2.30
N ALA A 173 -0.62 -3.48 1.83
CA ALA A 173 -0.99 -3.69 0.43
C ALA A 173 -2.26 -4.54 0.39
N HIS A 174 -3.14 -4.32 -0.57
CA HIS A 174 -4.35 -5.13 -0.65
C HIS A 174 -4.21 -6.33 -1.58
N LEU A 175 -4.65 -7.49 -1.10
CA LEU A 175 -4.51 -8.78 -1.77
C LEU A 175 -5.78 -9.20 -2.53
N CYS A 176 -6.88 -8.51 -2.35
CA CYS A 176 -8.14 -8.76 -3.06
C CYS A 176 -8.07 -8.30 -4.53
N HIS A 177 -9.18 -8.11 -5.21
CA HIS A 177 -9.30 -7.81 -6.64
C HIS A 177 -8.96 -9.00 -7.54
N PRO A 178 -9.98 -9.83 -7.84
CA PRO A 178 -9.79 -11.01 -8.69
C PRO A 178 -9.36 -10.60 -10.10
N TYR A 179 -8.37 -11.28 -10.65
CA TYR A 179 -7.86 -11.09 -12.01
C TYR A 179 -7.30 -9.68 -12.31
N LEU A 180 -6.98 -8.89 -11.29
CA LEU A 180 -6.21 -7.67 -11.44
C LEU A 180 -4.76 -7.93 -10.98
N ALA A 181 -3.79 -7.48 -11.77
CA ALA A 181 -2.38 -7.79 -11.58
C ALA A 181 -1.60 -6.61 -10.98
N ASN A 182 -1.76 -5.42 -11.55
CA ASN A 182 -1.09 -4.23 -11.04
C ASN A 182 -1.81 -3.69 -9.80
N ASP A 183 -3.13 -3.79 -9.76
CA ASP A 183 -3.99 -3.39 -8.66
C ASP A 183 -4.52 -4.62 -7.87
N ASP A 184 -3.93 -5.09 -6.73
CA ASP A 184 -2.69 -4.56 -6.19
C ASP A 184 -1.70 -5.70 -5.89
N LEU A 185 -1.67 -6.74 -6.72
CA LEU A 185 -0.63 -7.77 -6.56
C LEU A 185 0.77 -7.20 -6.70
N SER A 186 0.93 -6.08 -7.42
CA SER A 186 2.23 -5.43 -7.55
C SER A 186 2.70 -4.85 -6.21
N GLY A 187 1.84 -4.19 -5.44
CA GLY A 187 2.14 -3.73 -4.08
C GLY A 187 2.39 -4.88 -3.12
N VAL A 188 1.59 -5.95 -3.21
CA VAL A 188 1.78 -7.17 -2.40
C VAL A 188 3.19 -7.75 -2.59
N VAL A 189 3.61 -8.00 -3.83
CA VAL A 189 4.92 -8.64 -4.07
C VAL A 189 6.09 -7.70 -3.75
N VAL A 190 5.93 -6.40 -3.94
CA VAL A 190 6.91 -5.38 -3.51
C VAL A 190 7.02 -5.37 -1.99
N GLY A 191 5.90 -5.34 -1.27
CA GLY A 191 5.89 -5.38 0.20
C GLY A 191 6.58 -6.61 0.78
N LEU A 192 6.31 -7.79 0.21
CA LEU A 192 6.97 -9.04 0.60
C LEU A 192 8.49 -9.01 0.36
N GLU A 193 8.95 -8.51 -0.79
CA GLU A 193 10.38 -8.39 -1.09
C GLU A 193 11.06 -7.37 -0.17
N VAL A 194 10.42 -6.24 0.12
CA VAL A 194 10.92 -5.23 1.06
C VAL A 194 11.08 -5.82 2.46
N MET A 195 10.08 -6.54 2.98
CA MET A 195 10.16 -7.20 4.28
C MET A 195 11.27 -8.26 4.33
N LYS A 196 11.43 -9.02 3.26
CA LYS A 196 12.53 -9.98 3.12
C LYS A 196 13.91 -9.30 3.20
N ARG A 197 14.09 -8.17 2.52
CA ARG A 197 15.34 -7.38 2.61
C ARG A 197 15.55 -6.80 4.01
N LEU A 198 14.50 -6.26 4.63
CA LEU A 198 14.56 -5.79 6.02
C LEU A 198 14.92 -6.91 6.99
N SER A 199 14.41 -8.13 6.76
CA SER A 199 14.72 -9.28 7.64
C SER A 199 16.22 -9.64 7.65
N ALA A 200 16.94 -9.36 6.58
CA ALA A 200 18.38 -9.58 6.49
C ALA A 200 19.23 -8.55 7.27
N LEU A 201 18.65 -7.40 7.65
CA LEU A 201 19.32 -6.40 8.46
C LEU A 201 19.41 -6.87 9.91
N LYS A 202 20.61 -6.80 10.50
CA LYS A 202 20.84 -7.20 11.90
C LYS A 202 20.44 -6.13 12.91
N ASP A 203 20.47 -4.89 12.50
CA ASP A 203 20.25 -3.73 13.36
C ASP A 203 19.08 -2.89 12.81
N ARG A 204 17.92 -2.99 13.45
CA ARG A 204 16.70 -2.22 13.17
C ARG A 204 16.23 -1.59 14.45
N HIS A 205 15.91 -0.30 14.39
CA HIS A 205 15.34 0.40 15.55
C HIS A 205 13.86 0.04 15.70
N TYR A 206 13.06 0.29 14.66
CA TYR A 206 11.63 0.02 14.67
C TYR A 206 11.30 -1.46 14.46
N THR A 207 10.18 -1.88 15.02
CA THR A 207 9.47 -3.07 14.55
C THR A 207 8.81 -2.72 13.22
N PHE A 208 8.87 -3.62 12.23
CA PHE A 208 8.15 -3.50 10.97
C PHE A 208 7.01 -4.49 10.93
N LEU A 209 5.87 -4.07 10.40
CA LEU A 209 4.70 -4.89 10.19
C LEU A 209 4.24 -4.76 8.74
N LEU A 210 4.17 -5.86 8.01
CA LEU A 210 3.45 -5.92 6.75
C LEU A 210 2.06 -6.48 6.97
N LEU A 211 1.06 -5.78 6.46
CA LEU A 211 -0.33 -6.21 6.40
C LEU A 211 -0.73 -6.48 4.95
N LEU A 212 -1.22 -7.68 4.67
CA LEU A 212 -1.84 -8.06 3.41
C LEU A 212 -3.34 -8.16 3.66
N VAL A 213 -4.10 -7.22 3.15
CA VAL A 213 -5.49 -7.00 3.55
C VAL A 213 -6.48 -7.20 2.38
N PRO A 214 -7.71 -7.64 2.63
CA PRO A 214 -8.84 -7.25 1.78
C PRO A 214 -9.05 -5.74 1.93
N GLU A 215 -9.11 -5.03 0.80
CA GLU A 215 -9.21 -3.56 0.76
C GLU A 215 -10.28 -3.02 1.72
N THR A 216 -9.95 -1.92 2.41
CA THR A 216 -10.81 -1.21 3.36
C THR A 216 -11.21 -2.07 4.56
N ILE A 217 -12.08 -3.09 4.38
CA ILE A 217 -12.61 -3.89 5.50
C ILE A 217 -11.53 -4.70 6.20
N GLY A 218 -10.48 -5.14 5.49
CA GLY A 218 -9.36 -5.85 6.10
C GLY A 218 -8.57 -4.98 7.06
N SER A 219 -8.24 -3.76 6.66
CA SER A 219 -7.57 -2.78 7.51
C SER A 219 -8.43 -2.39 8.71
N ILE A 220 -9.73 -2.13 8.50
CA ILE A 220 -10.67 -1.82 9.57
C ILE A 220 -10.80 -2.99 10.56
N ALA A 221 -10.99 -4.21 10.06
CA ALA A 221 -11.09 -5.40 10.90
C ALA A 221 -9.82 -5.60 11.73
N TRP A 222 -8.66 -5.47 11.09
CA TRP A 222 -7.40 -5.63 11.79
C TRP A 222 -7.20 -4.54 12.85
N LEU A 223 -7.36 -3.26 12.52
CA LEU A 223 -7.17 -2.15 13.44
C LEU A 223 -8.13 -2.21 14.62
N SER A 224 -9.41 -2.50 14.39
CA SER A 224 -10.44 -2.54 15.44
C SER A 224 -10.23 -3.66 16.46
N HIS A 225 -9.60 -4.77 16.06
CA HIS A 225 -9.30 -5.89 16.96
C HIS A 225 -7.87 -5.88 17.51
N ASN A 226 -7.06 -4.91 17.08
CA ASN A 226 -5.66 -4.76 17.48
C ASN A 226 -5.36 -3.36 18.05
N GLU A 227 -6.35 -2.71 18.66
CA GLU A 227 -6.22 -1.36 19.24
C GLU A 227 -5.03 -1.22 20.20
N GLN A 228 -4.63 -2.31 20.89
CA GLN A 228 -3.47 -2.33 21.77
C GLN A 228 -2.13 -2.04 21.06
N HIS A 229 -2.05 -2.23 19.73
CA HIS A 229 -0.85 -1.93 18.95
C HIS A 229 -0.82 -0.48 18.45
N ILE A 230 -1.97 0.18 18.33
CA ILE A 230 -2.12 1.53 17.77
C ILE A 230 -1.21 2.56 18.45
N PRO A 231 -1.07 2.61 19.80
CA PRO A 231 -0.19 3.58 20.46
C PRO A 231 1.29 3.46 20.09
N ASN A 232 1.72 2.32 19.57
CA ASN A 232 3.08 2.09 19.11
C ASN A 232 3.26 2.33 17.61
N MET A 233 2.20 2.55 16.83
CA MET A 233 2.30 2.81 15.40
C MET A 233 2.79 4.23 15.16
N ARG A 234 3.98 4.36 14.59
CA ARG A 234 4.62 5.66 14.30
C ARG A 234 4.30 6.17 12.91
N GLY A 235 3.77 5.32 12.05
CA GLY A 235 3.36 5.62 10.69
C GLY A 235 3.64 4.46 9.75
N GLY A 236 3.54 4.72 8.44
CA GLY A 236 3.77 3.65 7.47
C GLY A 236 3.68 4.09 6.02
N ILE A 237 3.73 3.09 5.14
CA ILE A 237 3.62 3.24 3.68
C ILE A 237 2.58 2.25 3.19
N PHE A 238 1.54 2.75 2.53
CA PHE A 238 0.66 1.94 1.71
C PHE A 238 1.30 1.78 0.32
N LEU A 239 1.39 0.55 -0.15
CA LEU A 239 2.05 0.18 -1.41
C LEU A 239 0.97 -0.22 -2.41
N GLU A 240 0.90 0.46 -3.56
CA GLU A 240 -0.19 0.26 -4.51
C GLU A 240 0.26 0.46 -5.95
N MET A 241 -0.16 -0.44 -6.86
CA MET A 241 0.02 -0.27 -8.31
C MET A 241 1.47 -0.02 -8.75
N LEU A 242 2.43 -0.79 -8.25
CA LEU A 242 3.87 -0.52 -8.35
C LEU A 242 4.59 -1.14 -9.57
N GLY A 243 3.84 -1.75 -10.51
CA GLY A 243 4.42 -2.54 -11.60
C GLY A 243 4.52 -1.85 -12.96
N LEU A 244 3.96 -0.65 -13.15
CA LEU A 244 3.85 0.01 -14.46
C LEU A 244 5.06 0.86 -14.84
N ASP A 245 5.22 1.12 -16.14
CA ASP A 245 6.21 2.08 -16.66
C ASP A 245 5.68 3.53 -16.56
N LEU A 246 5.28 3.90 -15.35
CA LEU A 246 4.80 5.24 -14.99
C LEU A 246 5.68 5.82 -13.88
N PRO A 247 5.68 7.15 -13.68
CA PRO A 247 6.39 7.77 -12.59
C PRO A 247 5.82 7.32 -11.24
N HIS A 248 6.63 7.39 -10.18
CA HIS A 248 6.09 7.23 -8.84
C HIS A 248 5.26 8.46 -8.43
N GLY A 249 4.11 8.19 -7.82
CA GLY A 249 3.31 9.15 -7.10
C GLY A 249 3.37 8.87 -5.60
N LEU A 250 3.58 9.92 -4.80
CA LEU A 250 3.51 9.84 -3.34
C LEU A 250 2.40 10.75 -2.83
N ALA A 251 1.37 10.18 -2.22
CA ALA A 251 0.42 10.93 -1.41
C ALA A 251 0.94 11.05 0.02
N ARG A 252 0.99 12.29 0.53
CA ARG A 252 1.36 12.57 1.91
C ARG A 252 0.36 11.96 2.89
N SER A 253 0.82 11.76 4.12
CA SER A 253 -0.09 11.49 5.23
C SER A 253 -1.07 12.67 5.42
N TYR A 254 -2.13 12.47 6.21
CA TYR A 254 -3.07 13.55 6.53
C TYR A 254 -2.39 14.80 7.12
N ALA A 255 -1.38 14.61 7.97
CA ALA A 255 -0.63 15.72 8.56
C ALA A 255 0.31 16.42 7.56
N GLY A 256 0.79 15.71 6.54
CA GLY A 256 1.53 16.23 5.39
C GLY A 256 2.96 16.70 5.65
N ASN A 257 3.43 16.64 6.90
CA ASN A 257 4.76 17.13 7.31
C ASN A 257 5.37 16.30 8.44
N THR A 258 4.99 15.06 8.55
CA THR A 258 5.56 14.13 9.56
C THR A 258 6.94 13.66 9.13
N GLN A 259 7.64 12.99 10.05
CA GLN A 259 8.94 12.39 9.72
C GLN A 259 8.83 11.28 8.65
N ILE A 260 7.65 10.62 8.57
CA ILE A 260 7.36 9.66 7.49
C ILE A 260 7.31 10.39 6.14
N ASP A 261 6.53 11.49 6.04
CA ASP A 261 6.43 12.29 4.82
C ASP A 261 7.81 12.78 4.36
N LEU A 262 8.58 13.38 5.27
CA LEU A 262 9.89 13.95 4.97
C LEU A 262 10.90 12.91 4.46
N CYS A 263 10.94 11.73 5.09
CA CYS A 263 11.85 10.66 4.67
C CYS A 263 11.46 10.09 3.30
N CYS A 264 10.16 9.86 3.08
CA CYS A 264 9.67 9.31 1.81
C CYS A 264 9.87 10.29 0.64
N GLU A 265 9.50 11.56 0.82
CA GLU A 265 9.71 12.61 -0.19
C GLU A 265 11.19 12.72 -0.57
N ALA A 266 12.08 12.78 0.41
CA ALA A 266 13.51 12.95 0.16
C ALA A 266 14.13 11.77 -0.62
N VAL A 267 13.65 10.52 -0.38
CA VAL A 267 14.07 9.38 -1.20
C VAL A 267 13.55 9.51 -2.62
N LEU A 268 12.29 9.83 -2.75
CA LEU A 268 11.63 9.90 -4.06
C LEU A 268 12.27 10.96 -4.95
N GLU A 269 12.53 12.17 -4.41
CA GLU A 269 13.21 13.27 -5.13
C GLU A 269 14.61 12.86 -5.63
N GLN A 270 15.30 11.98 -4.91
CA GLN A 270 16.65 11.52 -5.27
C GLN A 270 16.64 10.38 -6.29
N ARG A 271 15.61 9.52 -6.24
CA ARG A 271 15.59 8.25 -6.99
C ARG A 271 14.77 8.29 -8.26
N ASP A 272 13.72 9.12 -8.31
CA ASP A 272 12.85 9.25 -9.47
C ASP A 272 12.58 10.72 -9.81
N HIS A 273 13.32 11.26 -10.76
CA HIS A 273 13.19 12.66 -11.19
C HIS A 273 11.86 12.99 -11.87
N LYS A 274 11.07 11.99 -12.24
CA LYS A 274 9.72 12.16 -12.82
C LYS A 274 8.63 12.03 -11.77
N ALA A 275 8.97 11.58 -10.57
CA ALA A 275 8.03 11.39 -9.51
C ALA A 275 7.31 12.70 -9.15
N PHE A 276 6.11 12.56 -8.62
CA PHE A 276 5.33 13.67 -8.11
C PHE A 276 4.84 13.37 -6.69
N VAL A 277 4.74 14.44 -5.90
CA VAL A 277 4.19 14.40 -4.55
C VAL A 277 2.89 15.17 -4.53
N ARG A 278 1.88 14.65 -3.86
CA ARG A 278 0.57 15.26 -3.69
C ARG A 278 0.20 15.30 -2.21
N ASP A 279 -0.66 16.23 -1.86
CA ASP A 279 -1.25 16.25 -0.52
C ASP A 279 -2.17 15.05 -0.33
N TYR A 280 -2.50 14.77 0.93
CA TYR A 280 -3.41 13.70 1.33
C TYR A 280 -4.66 13.67 0.46
N ALA A 281 -5.09 12.47 0.09
CA ALA A 281 -6.27 12.21 -0.74
C ALA A 281 -6.22 12.75 -2.18
N ASN A 282 -5.05 13.09 -2.71
CA ASN A 282 -4.90 13.61 -4.07
C ASN A 282 -4.20 12.65 -5.06
N ILE A 283 -4.08 11.39 -4.70
CA ILE A 283 -3.76 10.25 -5.59
C ILE A 283 -4.93 9.28 -5.49
N VAL A 284 -4.77 8.01 -5.78
CA VAL A 284 -5.79 6.99 -5.52
C VAL A 284 -6.00 6.89 -4.01
N LEU A 285 -7.24 6.74 -3.59
CA LEU A 285 -7.62 6.60 -2.18
C LEU A 285 -7.78 5.13 -1.87
N ASN A 286 -7.14 4.68 -0.79
CA ASN A 286 -7.13 3.29 -0.41
C ASN A 286 -6.99 3.12 1.12
N ASP A 287 -6.44 2.01 1.59
CA ASP A 287 -6.33 1.65 3.01
C ASP A 287 -5.53 2.65 3.86
N GLU A 288 -4.70 3.53 3.27
CA GLU A 288 -4.07 4.62 4.02
C GLU A 288 -5.09 5.53 4.71
N LEU A 289 -6.32 5.59 4.19
CA LEU A 289 -7.42 6.37 4.78
C LEU A 289 -7.75 5.89 6.20
N GLU A 290 -7.74 4.57 6.40
CA GLU A 290 -8.10 3.96 7.68
C GLU A 290 -7.09 4.33 8.76
N PHE A 291 -5.80 4.27 8.44
CA PHE A 291 -4.73 4.66 9.37
C PHE A 291 -4.73 6.16 9.66
N ASN A 292 -4.95 6.99 8.66
CA ASN A 292 -5.02 8.45 8.80
C ASN A 292 -6.34 8.95 9.41
N SER A 293 -7.29 8.08 9.71
CA SER A 293 -8.63 8.44 10.18
C SER A 293 -8.60 9.34 11.45
N PRO A 294 -9.66 10.13 11.72
CA PRO A 294 -9.60 11.22 12.70
C PRO A 294 -9.18 10.84 14.11
N LEU A 295 -9.49 9.63 14.58
CA LEU A 295 -9.15 9.19 15.92
C LEU A 295 -7.86 8.38 15.99
N LEU A 296 -7.36 7.88 14.87
CA LEU A 296 -6.11 7.12 14.81
C LEU A 296 -4.92 8.02 14.51
N ARG A 297 -5.01 8.83 13.45
CA ARG A 297 -3.95 9.76 13.04
C ARG A 297 -2.56 9.10 12.93
N ILE A 298 -2.53 7.84 12.50
CA ILE A 298 -1.30 7.13 12.18
C ILE A 298 -0.82 7.66 10.82
N PRO A 299 0.35 8.33 10.74
CA PRO A 299 0.81 8.93 9.49
C PRO A 299 1.13 7.87 8.44
N MET A 300 0.20 7.57 7.55
CA MET A 300 0.38 6.63 6.45
C MET A 300 0.47 7.41 5.14
N VAL A 301 1.58 7.28 4.42
CA VAL A 301 1.73 7.77 3.04
C VAL A 301 1.31 6.67 2.06
N SER A 302 0.88 7.03 0.85
CA SER A 302 0.65 6.06 -0.23
C SER A 302 1.71 6.23 -1.31
N LEU A 303 2.35 5.13 -1.71
CA LEU A 303 3.32 5.06 -2.79
C LEU A 303 2.75 4.23 -3.93
N SER A 304 2.60 4.84 -5.10
CA SER A 304 2.09 4.19 -6.32
C SER A 304 2.94 4.52 -7.54
N ARG A 305 2.70 3.79 -8.65
CA ARG A 305 3.06 4.24 -10.01
C ARG A 305 1.79 4.54 -10.75
N SER A 306 1.55 5.80 -11.00
CA SER A 306 0.31 6.27 -11.61
C SER A 306 0.53 7.51 -12.45
N LEU A 307 -0.46 7.83 -13.28
CA LEU A 307 -0.60 9.15 -13.86
C LEU A 307 -1.06 10.14 -12.77
N PRO A 308 -0.78 11.43 -12.91
CA PRO A 308 -1.32 12.43 -12.00
C PRO A 308 -2.85 12.53 -12.14
N ARG A 309 -3.54 12.93 -11.07
CA ARG A 309 -5.02 12.96 -11.00
C ARG A 309 -5.69 13.81 -12.08
N GLU A 310 -4.97 14.76 -12.61
CA GLU A 310 -5.42 15.65 -13.68
C GLU A 310 -5.42 14.98 -15.06
N ASP A 311 -4.71 13.85 -15.19
CA ASP A 311 -4.67 13.10 -16.44
C ASP A 311 -6.03 12.40 -16.69
N PRO A 312 -6.58 12.45 -17.92
CA PRO A 312 -7.84 11.81 -18.21
C PRO A 312 -7.80 10.28 -18.00
N ASP A 313 -6.66 9.64 -18.10
CA ASP A 313 -6.49 8.20 -17.93
C ASP A 313 -5.96 7.82 -16.53
N PHE A 314 -6.10 8.72 -15.56
CA PHE A 314 -5.79 8.45 -14.15
C PHE A 314 -6.61 7.28 -13.60
N PRO A 315 -6.02 6.37 -12.79
CA PRO A 315 -4.59 6.26 -12.43
C PRO A 315 -3.72 5.63 -13.53
N TYR A 316 -4.30 4.84 -14.41
CA TYR A 316 -3.76 4.27 -15.66
C TYR A 316 -4.91 3.71 -16.51
N PRO A 317 -4.73 3.55 -17.85
CA PRO A 317 -5.84 3.21 -18.77
C PRO A 317 -6.52 1.87 -18.49
N GLU A 318 -5.79 0.89 -17.95
CA GLU A 318 -6.25 -0.48 -17.70
C GLU A 318 -6.90 -0.66 -16.32
N TYR A 319 -6.86 0.39 -15.47
CA TYR A 319 -7.38 0.36 -14.10
C TYR A 319 -8.81 -0.15 -14.01
N HIS A 320 -9.03 -1.09 -13.09
CA HIS A 320 -10.33 -1.73 -12.86
C HIS A 320 -10.95 -2.32 -14.15
N THR A 321 -10.14 -2.93 -14.99
CA THR A 321 -10.57 -3.65 -16.19
C THR A 321 -9.84 -4.99 -16.35
N HIS A 322 -10.36 -5.86 -17.22
CA HIS A 322 -9.71 -7.13 -17.57
C HIS A 322 -8.36 -6.94 -18.28
N PHE A 323 -8.01 -5.72 -18.67
CA PHE A 323 -6.69 -5.40 -19.24
C PHE A 323 -5.62 -5.24 -18.16
N ASP A 324 -5.99 -5.11 -16.89
CA ASP A 324 -5.03 -5.15 -15.78
C ASP A 324 -4.54 -6.59 -15.54
N SER A 325 -3.69 -7.04 -16.42
CA SER A 325 -3.13 -8.39 -16.45
C SER A 325 -1.61 -8.35 -16.22
N PRO A 326 -0.96 -9.50 -16.01
CA PRO A 326 0.50 -9.55 -15.92
C PRO A 326 1.25 -8.98 -17.12
N ASP A 327 0.60 -8.85 -18.29
CA ASP A 327 1.22 -8.34 -19.51
C ASP A 327 1.61 -6.85 -19.42
N ILE A 328 0.93 -6.07 -18.56
CA ILE A 328 1.24 -4.66 -18.35
C ILE A 328 2.27 -4.43 -17.23
N VAL A 329 2.58 -5.47 -16.44
CA VAL A 329 3.48 -5.38 -15.29
C VAL A 329 4.93 -5.63 -15.70
N HIS A 330 5.82 -4.70 -15.40
CA HIS A 330 7.23 -4.77 -15.74
C HIS A 330 8.10 -5.23 -14.56
N ARG A 331 8.86 -6.32 -14.73
CA ARG A 331 9.75 -6.88 -13.69
C ARG A 331 10.69 -5.83 -13.08
N HIS A 332 11.34 -5.03 -13.95
CA HIS A 332 12.29 -4.01 -13.51
C HIS A 332 11.62 -2.87 -12.74
N ARG A 333 10.32 -2.59 -12.98
CA ARG A 333 9.58 -1.58 -12.21
C ARG A 333 9.20 -2.07 -10.83
N LEU A 334 8.88 -3.35 -10.68
CA LEU A 334 8.71 -3.97 -9.36
C LEU A 334 10.01 -3.89 -8.55
N GLU A 335 11.16 -4.19 -9.18
CA GLU A 335 12.48 -4.11 -8.52
C GLU A 335 12.82 -2.68 -8.10
N GLU A 336 12.64 -1.71 -8.99
CA GLU A 336 12.87 -0.29 -8.71
C GLU A 336 11.97 0.23 -7.58
N SER A 337 10.68 -0.15 -7.58
CA SER A 337 9.75 0.24 -6.53
C SER A 337 10.12 -0.40 -5.18
N ALA A 338 10.58 -1.66 -5.20
CA ALA A 338 11.09 -2.31 -3.99
C ALA A 338 12.37 -1.65 -3.46
N ASP A 339 13.27 -1.21 -4.34
CA ASP A 339 14.48 -0.46 -3.95
C ASP A 339 14.10 0.87 -3.27
N ILE A 340 13.18 1.61 -3.85
CA ILE A 340 12.71 2.90 -3.33
C ILE A 340 12.01 2.71 -1.97
N ALA A 341 11.06 1.78 -1.86
CA ALA A 341 10.35 1.52 -0.62
C ALA A 341 11.31 1.03 0.49
N PHE A 342 12.26 0.17 0.16
CA PHE A 342 13.29 -0.29 1.10
C PHE A 342 14.17 0.87 1.60
N GLU A 343 14.58 1.80 0.71
CA GLU A 343 15.36 2.97 1.09
C GLU A 343 14.54 3.94 1.96
N MET A 344 13.24 4.16 1.63
CA MET A 344 12.34 4.96 2.46
C MET A 344 12.29 4.45 3.89
N LEU A 345 12.06 3.14 4.06
CA LEU A 345 12.02 2.51 5.38
C LEU A 345 13.38 2.56 6.10
N GLY A 346 14.46 2.39 5.37
CA GLY A 346 15.82 2.52 5.92
C GLY A 346 16.14 3.94 6.39
N ARG A 347 15.60 4.98 5.75
CA ARG A 347 15.72 6.36 6.22
C ARG A 347 14.85 6.59 7.45
N ILE A 348 13.62 6.12 7.44
CA ILE A 348 12.72 6.20 8.61
C ILE A 348 13.37 5.54 9.82
N ASP A 349 13.94 4.35 9.66
CA ASP A 349 14.59 3.59 10.75
C ASP A 349 15.82 4.27 11.35
N ARG A 350 16.49 5.13 10.58
CA ARG A 350 17.71 5.86 10.98
C ARG A 350 17.48 7.35 11.23
N ASN A 351 16.26 7.86 11.06
CA ASN A 351 15.95 9.28 11.20
C ASN A 351 15.81 9.67 12.67
N ALA A 352 16.92 9.98 13.29
CA ALA A 352 17.01 10.32 14.70
C ALA A 352 17.15 11.83 14.94
N TYR A 353 16.91 12.24 16.17
CA TYR A 353 17.22 13.56 16.73
C TYR A 353 18.53 13.48 17.50
N ALA A 354 19.41 14.44 17.31
CA ALA A 354 20.68 14.49 18.00
C ALA A 354 20.83 15.79 18.79
N LYS A 355 21.26 15.70 20.06
CA LYS A 355 21.51 16.84 20.92
C LYS A 355 22.99 16.89 21.32
N VAL A 356 23.69 18.00 20.96
CA VAL A 356 25.08 18.19 21.34
C VAL A 356 25.22 18.43 22.84
N LYS A 357 26.22 17.83 23.48
CA LYS A 357 26.50 17.98 24.92
C LYS A 357 27.31 19.22 25.25
N ALA A 358 28.07 19.73 24.30
CA ALA A 358 28.92 20.91 24.50
C ALA A 358 28.12 22.21 24.48
N LYS A 359 28.47 23.16 25.37
CA LYS A 359 27.86 24.50 25.38
C LYS A 359 28.47 25.48 24.38
N GLY A 360 29.44 25.06 23.62
CA GLY A 360 30.10 25.90 22.64
C GLY A 360 30.55 25.07 21.44
N GLN A 361 31.35 25.68 20.56
CA GLN A 361 31.86 24.98 19.39
C GLN A 361 32.68 23.74 19.80
N VAL A 362 32.37 22.59 19.23
CA VAL A 362 33.13 21.35 19.48
C VAL A 362 34.52 21.47 18.87
N PHE A 363 35.58 21.19 19.66
CA PHE A 363 36.95 21.16 19.19
C PHE A 363 37.24 19.86 18.41
N CYS A 364 36.71 19.80 17.17
CA CYS A 364 36.74 18.60 16.34
C CYS A 364 38.14 17.96 16.19
N SER A 365 39.20 18.76 16.08
CA SER A 365 40.59 18.27 15.94
C SER A 365 41.02 17.43 17.14
N ARG A 366 40.57 17.76 18.36
CA ARG A 366 40.87 16.99 19.57
C ARG A 366 40.35 15.55 19.50
N TYR A 367 39.25 15.34 18.81
CA TYR A 367 38.53 14.05 18.69
C TYR A 367 38.83 13.35 17.36
N GLY A 368 39.69 13.94 16.51
CA GLY A 368 39.97 13.40 15.18
C GLY A 368 38.80 13.49 14.21
N LEU A 369 37.88 14.43 14.44
CA LEU A 369 36.65 14.62 13.66
C LEU A 369 36.76 15.79 12.66
N PHE A 370 37.94 16.40 12.48
CA PHE A 370 38.09 17.50 11.56
C PHE A 370 38.09 17.01 10.10
N PRO A 371 37.21 17.52 9.25
CA PRO A 371 37.05 17.07 7.86
C PRO A 371 38.26 17.45 7.00
N LYS A 372 38.53 16.59 6.00
CA LYS A 372 39.68 16.78 5.09
C LYS A 372 39.38 17.70 3.91
N THR A 373 38.09 17.82 3.52
CA THR A 373 37.71 18.62 2.36
C THR A 373 36.79 19.78 2.75
N LEU A 374 36.76 20.86 1.94
CA LEU A 374 35.92 22.02 2.20
C LEU A 374 34.44 21.66 2.19
N LYS A 375 33.99 20.74 1.28
CA LYS A 375 32.61 20.25 1.22
C LYS A 375 32.23 19.60 2.55
N GLN A 376 33.07 18.71 3.07
CA GLN A 376 32.87 18.05 4.37
C GLN A 376 32.84 19.03 5.54
N GLN A 377 33.70 20.07 5.51
CA GLN A 377 33.70 21.12 6.53
C GLN A 377 32.42 21.89 6.55
N THR A 378 31.90 22.26 5.37
CA THR A 378 30.61 22.99 5.23
C THR A 378 29.47 22.13 5.74
N ALA A 379 29.39 20.86 5.36
CA ALA A 379 28.38 19.91 5.85
C ALA A 379 28.44 19.75 7.36
N LEU A 380 29.64 19.54 7.92
CA LEU A 380 29.85 19.41 9.35
C LEU A 380 29.32 20.62 10.13
N ILE A 381 29.68 21.85 9.70
CA ILE A 381 29.21 23.07 10.37
C ILE A 381 27.69 23.15 10.33
N LYS A 382 27.07 22.94 9.16
CA LYS A 382 25.62 22.99 9.00
C LYS A 382 24.91 21.98 9.90
N VAL A 383 25.40 20.73 9.96
CA VAL A 383 24.85 19.68 10.83
C VAL A 383 25.01 20.08 12.31
N LEU A 384 26.21 20.46 12.75
CA LEU A 384 26.49 20.75 14.16
C LEU A 384 25.61 21.86 14.76
N TYR A 385 25.27 22.91 13.98
CA TYR A 385 24.44 24.00 14.46
C TYR A 385 22.97 23.67 14.58
N GLU A 386 22.55 22.53 14.03
CA GLU A 386 21.17 22.00 14.13
C GLU A 386 21.03 20.88 15.17
N LEU A 387 22.14 20.47 15.85
CA LEU A 387 22.08 19.42 16.87
C LEU A 387 21.55 19.95 18.21
N ASP A 388 20.38 20.53 18.17
CA ASP A 388 19.65 21.06 19.34
C ASP A 388 18.73 20.01 20.01
N GLY A 389 18.55 18.86 19.35
CA GLY A 389 17.65 17.79 19.75
C GLY A 389 16.20 18.02 19.32
N LEU A 390 15.89 19.07 18.55
CA LEU A 390 14.54 19.38 18.06
C LEU A 390 14.37 19.11 16.57
N HIS A 391 15.49 19.05 15.83
CA HIS A 391 15.52 18.76 14.41
C HIS A 391 16.01 17.35 14.18
N SER A 392 15.28 16.57 13.39
CA SER A 392 15.71 15.23 12.94
C SER A 392 16.79 15.32 11.87
N ILE A 393 17.42 14.21 11.54
CA ILE A 393 18.38 14.14 10.43
C ILE A 393 17.71 14.59 9.12
N ALA A 394 16.47 14.16 8.86
CA ALA A 394 15.70 14.55 7.65
C ALA A 394 15.41 16.06 7.62
N ASP A 395 15.04 16.67 8.75
CA ASP A 395 14.85 18.12 8.85
C ASP A 395 16.14 18.87 8.49
N ILE A 396 17.28 18.44 9.03
CA ILE A 396 18.58 19.03 8.77
C ILE A 396 18.95 18.91 7.28
N CYS A 397 18.74 17.73 6.71
CA CYS A 397 19.00 17.45 5.30
C CYS A 397 18.17 18.36 4.38
N LYS A 398 16.87 18.47 4.64
CA LYS A 398 15.94 19.33 3.88
C LYS A 398 16.35 20.81 3.98
N LYS A 399 16.61 21.30 5.19
CA LYS A 399 16.97 22.70 5.45
C LYS A 399 18.25 23.12 4.76
N HIS A 400 19.26 22.25 4.71
CA HIS A 400 20.61 22.58 4.28
C HIS A 400 21.02 21.96 2.95
N SER A 401 20.16 21.17 2.31
CA SER A 401 20.43 20.40 1.08
C SER A 401 21.69 19.51 1.25
N ILE A 402 21.71 18.73 2.34
CA ILE A 402 22.76 17.77 2.66
C ILE A 402 22.22 16.37 2.41
N ASP A 403 23.05 15.48 1.89
CA ASP A 403 22.71 14.07 1.75
C ASP A 403 22.48 13.42 3.12
N PHE A 404 21.49 12.53 3.20
CA PHE A 404 21.09 11.89 4.46
C PHE A 404 22.21 11.03 5.06
N ASP A 405 22.91 10.26 4.23
CA ASP A 405 23.98 9.38 4.70
C ASP A 405 25.20 10.19 5.15
N ASP A 406 25.50 11.33 4.49
CA ASP A 406 26.52 12.26 4.92
C ASP A 406 26.19 12.85 6.32
N ALA A 407 24.95 13.30 6.52
CA ALA A 407 24.51 13.86 7.81
C ALA A 407 24.50 12.78 8.91
N ALA A 408 23.97 11.60 8.63
CA ALA A 408 23.95 10.47 9.54
C ALA A 408 25.35 10.00 9.93
N ALA A 409 26.29 9.96 8.97
CA ALA A 409 27.70 9.62 9.24
C ALA A 409 28.39 10.64 10.17
N ILE A 410 28.12 11.95 9.96
CA ILE A 410 28.63 13.00 10.87
C ILE A 410 28.10 12.74 12.28
N ILE A 411 26.78 12.61 12.46
CA ILE A 411 26.15 12.40 13.77
C ILE A 411 26.68 11.13 14.43
N SER A 412 26.79 10.02 13.68
CA SER A 412 27.34 8.75 14.19
C SER A 412 28.78 8.89 14.66
N SER A 413 29.60 9.68 13.94
CA SER A 413 31.01 9.93 14.36
C SER A 413 31.09 10.71 15.67
N PHE A 414 30.16 11.63 15.90
CA PHE A 414 30.06 12.38 17.16
C PHE A 414 29.51 11.53 18.30
N GLN A 415 28.55 10.65 18.00
CA GLN A 415 28.03 9.67 18.97
C GLN A 415 29.14 8.71 19.46
N ALA A 416 29.95 8.21 18.53
CA ALA A 416 31.09 7.32 18.86
C ALA A 416 32.15 7.99 19.76
N LYS A 417 32.14 9.32 19.89
CA LYS A 417 32.97 10.12 20.79
C LYS A 417 32.19 10.66 21.99
N GLU A 418 30.98 10.19 22.22
CA GLU A 418 30.10 10.60 23.33
C GLU A 418 29.80 12.12 23.38
N LEU A 419 29.88 12.78 22.21
CA LEU A 419 29.70 14.25 22.09
C LEU A 419 28.21 14.64 21.84
N VAL A 420 27.38 13.70 21.48
CA VAL A 420 25.93 13.89 21.26
C VAL A 420 25.13 12.81 21.96
N ASP A 421 23.92 13.15 22.39
CA ASP A 421 22.86 12.21 22.73
C ASP A 421 21.96 12.01 21.51
N ILE A 422 21.44 10.81 21.32
CA ILE A 422 20.55 10.45 20.20
C ILE A 422 19.24 9.92 20.76
N SER A 423 18.13 10.33 20.14
CA SER A 423 16.77 9.88 20.42
C SER A 423 16.00 9.72 19.12
N MET A 424 15.02 8.82 19.08
CA MET A 424 14.09 8.72 17.96
C MET A 424 12.91 9.71 18.08
N ASP A 425 12.73 10.30 19.26
CA ASP A 425 11.78 11.38 19.51
C ASP A 425 12.53 12.70 19.79
N PRO A 426 11.93 13.86 19.50
CA PRO A 426 12.51 15.14 19.86
C PRO A 426 12.81 15.23 21.36
N PHE A 427 13.96 15.78 21.71
CA PHE A 427 14.27 16.07 23.11
C PHE A 427 13.29 17.13 23.63
N ARG A 428 12.71 16.90 24.81
CA ARG A 428 11.85 17.90 25.44
C ARG A 428 12.68 19.15 25.76
N PRO A 429 12.19 20.36 25.44
CA PRO A 429 12.84 21.59 25.88
C PRO A 429 12.99 21.54 27.40
N GLU A 430 14.19 21.77 27.91
CA GLU A 430 14.38 21.97 29.35
C GLU A 430 13.50 23.17 29.75
N CYS A 431 12.52 22.93 30.60
CA CYS A 431 11.72 24.00 31.14
C CYS A 431 12.67 25.04 31.76
N GLN A 432 12.77 26.24 31.19
CA GLN A 432 13.52 27.33 31.77
C GLN A 432 12.81 27.81 33.07
N SER A 433 12.69 26.90 34.03
CA SER A 433 12.31 27.27 35.40
C SER A 433 13.57 27.74 36.10
N GLN A 434 13.56 29.03 36.46
CA GLN A 434 14.50 29.72 37.34
C GLN A 434 15.74 30.35 36.70
N ARG A 435 15.54 31.43 35.95
CA ARG A 435 16.38 32.62 36.16
C ARG A 435 15.48 33.72 36.68
N ARG A 436 15.36 33.80 38.02
CA ARG A 436 15.11 35.02 38.73
C ARG A 436 16.41 35.48 39.37
#